data_c25b062c4a4693f24f252d2e88b68c1e
#
_entry.id   c25b062c4a4693f24f252d2e88b68c1e
#
_cell.length_a   1.000
_cell.length_b   1.000
_cell.length_c   1.000
_cell.angle_alpha   90.00
_cell.angle_beta   90.00
_cell.angle_gamma   90.00
#
_symmetry.space_group_name_H-M   'P 1'
#
loop_
_entity.id
_entity.type
_entity.pdbx_description
1 polymer ?
#
loop_
_entity_poly.entity_id
_entity_poly.type
_entity_poly.pdbx_seq_one_letter_code
_entity_poly.pdbx_strand_id
1 'polypeptide(L)'
;MDYFTPQFTLGMTATPDKRDDNIEGRNIYEIFDHNIAYEIRLQQAMEEDLLCPFHYFGITDLSMITDEGGAKEEQLEQFRYLTSDERVKYLMQQASYFGYSGDRVKGLIFCSRIEEARELSAKFNEQGLRTIALSGADSEEARAEAIERLTMDVQSSEDDYLDYILTVDIFSEGTDIVEVNQVIMLRPTQSPIVFIQQLGRGVRK
;
A
#
# COMPACT_ATOMS: atom_id res chain seq x y z
N MET A 1 10.55 25.04 13.69
CA MET A 1 9.77 26.16 13.09
C MET A 1 10.39 27.52 13.31
N ASP A 2 11.52 27.60 13.97
CA ASP A 2 12.14 28.86 14.45
C ASP A 2 12.78 29.74 13.35
N TYR A 3 12.79 29.24 12.11
CA TYR A 3 13.34 29.96 10.95
C TYR A 3 12.34 30.94 10.30
N PHE A 4 11.05 30.68 10.45
CA PHE A 4 9.98 31.51 9.90
C PHE A 4 9.14 32.10 11.04
N THR A 5 8.66 33.34 10.86
CA THR A 5 7.70 34.01 11.77
C THR A 5 6.34 34.14 11.07
N PRO A 6 5.61 33.00 10.85
CA PRO A 6 4.32 33.06 10.19
C PRO A 6 3.25 33.66 11.09
N GLN A 7 2.31 34.39 10.53
CA GLN A 7 1.13 34.85 11.27
C GLN A 7 0.18 33.71 11.64
N PHE A 8 0.11 32.68 10.79
CA PHE A 8 -0.69 31.49 11.00
C PHE A 8 0.08 30.25 10.53
N THR A 9 -0.09 29.16 11.22
CA THR A 9 0.45 27.86 10.84
C THR A 9 -0.68 26.85 10.83
N LEU A 10 -0.81 26.09 9.73
CA LEU A 10 -1.77 24.99 9.58
C LEU A 10 -0.99 23.71 9.28
N GLY A 11 -1.27 22.66 10.05
CA GLY A 11 -0.80 21.29 9.79
C GLY A 11 -1.97 20.41 9.36
N MET A 12 -1.75 19.56 8.36
CA MET A 12 -2.68 18.54 7.96
C MET A 12 -2.01 17.17 7.98
N THR A 13 -2.67 16.18 8.56
CA THR A 13 -2.19 14.80 8.62
C THR A 13 -3.38 13.84 8.70
N ALA A 14 -3.24 12.67 8.07
CA ALA A 14 -4.19 11.58 8.22
C ALA A 14 -3.93 10.73 9.48
N THR A 15 -2.78 10.91 10.12
CA THR A 15 -2.33 10.09 11.25
C THR A 15 -1.74 10.97 12.33
N PRO A 16 -2.57 11.72 13.09
CA PRO A 16 -2.12 12.67 14.09
C PRO A 16 -1.60 11.99 15.37
N ASP A 17 -1.90 10.71 15.55
CA ASP A 17 -1.60 9.99 16.77
C ASP A 17 -0.09 9.90 17.02
N LYS A 18 0.26 9.83 18.30
CA LYS A 18 1.65 9.81 18.76
C LYS A 18 2.42 8.68 18.10
N ARG A 19 3.58 9.01 17.52
CA ARG A 19 4.51 8.00 17.03
C ARG A 19 5.11 7.24 18.22
N ASP A 20 5.32 5.94 18.03
CA ASP A 20 5.88 5.06 19.08
C ASP A 20 7.34 5.40 19.46
N ASP A 21 7.98 6.30 18.71
CA ASP A 21 9.37 6.71 18.95
C ASP A 21 9.56 7.63 20.15
N ASN A 22 8.48 8.15 20.76
CA ASN A 22 8.46 9.05 21.91
C ASN A 22 9.46 10.23 21.85
N ILE A 23 9.90 10.62 20.66
CA ILE A 23 10.88 11.71 20.49
C ILE A 23 10.18 13.03 20.83
N GLU A 24 10.72 13.73 21.82
CA GLU A 24 10.27 15.06 22.23
C GLU A 24 10.32 16.04 21.05
N GLY A 25 9.28 16.87 20.89
CA GLY A 25 9.16 17.82 19.77
C GLY A 25 8.69 17.24 18.43
N ARG A 26 8.36 15.95 18.34
CA ARG A 26 7.76 15.31 17.15
C ARG A 26 6.27 14.99 17.31
N ASN A 27 5.71 15.30 18.46
CA ASN A 27 4.28 15.18 18.69
C ASN A 27 3.55 16.34 17.98
N ILE A 28 2.70 16.02 17.03
CA ILE A 28 1.96 17.02 16.23
C ILE A 28 1.08 17.87 17.15
N TYR A 29 0.45 17.29 18.14
CA TYR A 29 -0.39 18.03 19.08
C TYR A 29 0.42 19.05 19.88
N GLU A 30 1.63 18.70 20.32
CA GLU A 30 2.52 19.64 21.02
C GLU A 30 3.02 20.77 20.11
N ILE A 31 3.32 20.47 18.83
CA ILE A 31 3.77 21.45 17.83
C ILE A 31 2.71 22.55 17.59
N PHE A 32 1.44 22.20 17.71
CA PHE A 32 0.30 23.11 17.50
C PHE A 32 -0.42 23.48 18.79
N ASP A 33 0.24 23.39 19.97
CA ASP A 33 -0.32 23.72 21.28
C ASP A 33 -1.68 23.06 21.55
N HIS A 34 -1.88 21.83 21.04
CA HIS A 34 -3.14 21.06 21.10
C HIS A 34 -4.36 21.77 20.44
N ASN A 35 -4.11 22.75 19.56
CA ASN A 35 -5.18 23.41 18.81
C ASN A 35 -5.58 22.53 17.62
N ILE A 36 -6.76 21.94 17.68
CA ILE A 36 -7.35 21.13 16.62
C ILE A 36 -8.42 21.97 15.94
N ALA A 37 -8.19 22.33 14.67
CA ALA A 37 -9.17 23.06 13.88
C ALA A 37 -10.29 22.13 13.39
N TYR A 38 -9.95 20.92 12.97
CA TYR A 38 -10.88 19.90 12.50
C TYR A 38 -10.27 18.52 12.63
N GLU A 39 -11.05 17.54 13.04
CA GLU A 39 -10.66 16.13 13.07
C GLU A 39 -11.82 15.28 12.56
N ILE A 40 -11.52 14.35 11.65
CA ILE A 40 -12.44 13.32 11.21
C ILE A 40 -11.70 11.98 11.21
N ARG A 41 -12.28 10.99 11.84
CA ARG A 41 -11.76 9.62 11.90
C ARG A 41 -12.36 8.78 10.79
N LEU A 42 -11.67 7.68 10.44
CA LEU A 42 -12.05 6.77 9.35
C LEU A 42 -13.52 6.37 9.42
N GLN A 43 -14.00 5.95 10.59
CA GLN A 43 -15.39 5.54 10.78
C GLN A 43 -16.37 6.68 10.49
N GLN A 44 -16.13 7.85 11.04
CA GLN A 44 -16.95 9.04 10.80
C GLN A 44 -16.93 9.43 9.32
N ALA A 45 -15.77 9.40 8.67
CA ALA A 45 -15.65 9.71 7.24
C ALA A 45 -16.46 8.74 6.37
N MET A 46 -16.58 7.47 6.78
CA MET A 46 -17.43 6.49 6.12
C MET A 46 -18.92 6.75 6.38
N GLU A 47 -19.31 7.10 7.61
CA GLU A 47 -20.68 7.43 7.99
C GLU A 47 -21.17 8.69 7.28
N GLU A 48 -20.29 9.67 7.08
CA GLU A 48 -20.58 10.92 6.35
C GLU A 48 -20.45 10.77 4.81
N ASP A 49 -20.26 9.54 4.31
CA ASP A 49 -20.17 9.24 2.87
C ASP A 49 -19.01 9.96 2.16
N LEU A 50 -17.93 10.27 2.89
CA LEU A 50 -16.72 10.89 2.34
C LEU A 50 -15.72 9.85 1.79
N LEU A 51 -15.88 8.59 2.17
CA LEU A 51 -15.06 7.47 1.73
C LEU A 51 -15.94 6.38 1.12
N CYS A 52 -15.36 5.63 0.19
CA CYS A 52 -15.99 4.46 -0.40
C CYS A 52 -16.08 3.33 0.65
N PRO A 53 -17.22 2.61 0.77
CA PRO A 53 -17.29 1.38 1.55
C PRO A 53 -16.25 0.37 1.07
N PHE A 54 -15.64 -0.35 1.99
CA PHE A 54 -14.66 -1.39 1.65
C PHE A 54 -14.90 -2.65 2.47
N HIS A 55 -14.43 -3.77 1.95
CA HIS A 55 -14.38 -5.04 2.66
C HIS A 55 -12.92 -5.36 3.00
N TYR A 56 -12.67 -5.72 4.25
CA TYR A 56 -11.36 -6.16 4.72
C TYR A 56 -11.39 -7.64 5.05
N PHE A 57 -10.44 -8.38 4.48
CA PHE A 57 -10.28 -9.81 4.69
C PHE A 57 -8.89 -10.12 5.25
N GLY A 58 -8.83 -10.64 6.46
CA GLY A 58 -7.59 -11.22 7.00
C GLY A 58 -7.42 -12.63 6.46
N ILE A 59 -6.35 -12.86 5.71
CA ILE A 59 -6.05 -14.16 5.12
C ILE A 59 -4.83 -14.73 5.83
N THR A 60 -4.93 -15.97 6.31
CA THR A 60 -3.77 -16.68 6.83
C THR A 60 -2.89 -17.08 5.64
N ASP A 61 -1.70 -16.51 5.55
CA ASP A 61 -0.70 -16.93 4.58
C ASP A 61 -0.23 -18.36 4.92
N LEU A 62 0.28 -19.07 3.91
CA LEU A 62 0.82 -20.42 4.11
C LEU A 62 1.89 -20.35 5.21
N SER A 63 1.70 -21.12 6.29
CA SER A 63 2.59 -21.05 7.44
C SER A 63 3.99 -21.55 7.08
N MET A 64 4.98 -20.72 7.33
CA MET A 64 6.37 -21.18 7.31
C MET A 64 6.63 -22.07 8.53
N ILE A 65 7.07 -23.29 8.28
CA ILE A 65 7.73 -24.10 9.30
C ILE A 65 9.18 -23.64 9.28
N THR A 66 9.56 -22.78 10.22
CA THR A 66 10.95 -22.39 10.42
C THR A 66 11.64 -23.53 11.16
N ASP A 67 12.44 -24.34 10.44
CA ASP A 67 13.47 -25.14 11.06
C ASP A 67 14.65 -24.23 11.45
N GLU A 68 15.32 -24.54 12.54
CA GLU A 68 16.39 -23.75 13.17
C GLU A 68 17.62 -23.60 12.26
N GLY A 69 17.58 -22.64 11.32
CA GLY A 69 18.70 -22.24 10.46
C GLY A 69 19.36 -20.95 10.93
N GLY A 70 20.62 -20.74 10.55
CA GLY A 70 21.33 -19.49 10.86
C GLY A 70 20.72 -18.27 10.15
N ALA A 71 20.86 -17.07 10.69
CA ALA A 71 20.15 -15.85 10.29
C ALA A 71 20.19 -15.50 8.78
N LYS A 72 21.23 -15.90 8.04
CA LYS A 72 21.31 -15.70 6.58
C LYS A 72 20.55 -16.75 5.78
N GLU A 73 20.55 -18.00 6.25
CA GLU A 73 19.80 -19.11 5.64
C GLU A 73 18.31 -18.90 5.84
N GLU A 74 17.87 -18.51 7.04
CA GLU A 74 16.50 -18.12 7.34
C GLU A 74 15.98 -17.01 6.41
N GLN A 75 16.78 -15.96 6.18
CA GLN A 75 16.38 -14.87 5.27
C GLN A 75 16.24 -15.35 3.82
N LEU A 76 17.10 -16.26 3.37
CA LEU A 76 17.07 -16.81 2.02
C LEU A 76 15.88 -17.77 1.83
N GLU A 77 15.62 -18.62 2.83
CA GLU A 77 14.47 -19.51 2.82
C GLU A 77 13.15 -18.72 2.89
N GLN A 78 13.08 -17.69 3.74
CA GLN A 78 11.96 -16.78 3.79
C GLN A 78 11.71 -16.10 2.44
N PHE A 79 12.76 -15.63 1.77
CA PHE A 79 12.63 -15.03 0.44
C PHE A 79 12.12 -16.04 -0.59
N ARG A 80 12.67 -17.27 -0.62
CA ARG A 80 12.22 -18.34 -1.52
C ARG A 80 10.76 -18.70 -1.30
N TYR A 81 10.33 -18.73 -0.05
CA TYR A 81 8.92 -18.96 0.28
C TYR A 81 8.04 -17.81 -0.19
N LEU A 82 8.40 -16.57 0.13
CA LEU A 82 7.63 -15.37 -0.22
C LEU A 82 7.45 -15.20 -1.73
N THR A 83 8.34 -15.78 -2.53
CA THR A 83 8.30 -15.73 -3.99
C THR A 83 8.04 -17.10 -4.64
N SER A 84 7.59 -18.10 -3.89
CA SER A 84 7.31 -19.44 -4.42
C SER A 84 6.11 -19.43 -5.37
N ASP A 85 6.10 -20.37 -6.33
CA ASP A 85 5.02 -20.49 -7.30
C ASP A 85 3.69 -20.88 -6.64
N GLU A 86 3.75 -21.67 -5.56
CA GLU A 86 2.59 -22.03 -4.76
C GLU A 86 1.97 -20.78 -4.13
N ARG A 87 2.80 -19.91 -3.56
CA ARG A 87 2.32 -18.66 -2.96
C ARG A 87 1.77 -17.71 -4.01
N VAL A 88 2.41 -17.59 -5.17
CA VAL A 88 1.89 -16.78 -6.30
C VAL A 88 0.52 -17.26 -6.72
N LYS A 89 0.33 -18.57 -6.93
CA LYS A 89 -0.99 -19.13 -7.25
C LYS A 89 -2.02 -18.89 -6.16
N TYR A 90 -1.62 -19.04 -4.90
CA TYR A 90 -2.49 -18.77 -3.77
C TYR A 90 -2.94 -17.32 -3.73
N LEU A 91 -2.01 -16.37 -3.87
CA LEU A 91 -2.33 -14.94 -3.91
C LEU A 91 -3.30 -14.60 -5.05
N MET A 92 -3.07 -15.13 -6.26
CA MET A 92 -3.97 -14.93 -7.39
C MET A 92 -5.36 -15.51 -7.14
N GLN A 93 -5.44 -16.70 -6.54
CA GLN A 93 -6.72 -17.32 -6.17
C GLN A 93 -7.48 -16.47 -5.13
N GLN A 94 -6.79 -15.98 -4.10
CA GLN A 94 -7.42 -15.14 -3.08
C GLN A 94 -7.85 -13.79 -3.66
N ALA A 95 -7.01 -13.14 -4.47
CA ALA A 95 -7.34 -11.90 -5.15
C ALA A 95 -8.58 -12.03 -6.04
N SER A 96 -8.68 -13.13 -6.78
CA SER A 96 -9.84 -13.44 -7.63
C SER A 96 -11.08 -13.80 -6.81
N TYR A 97 -10.93 -14.56 -5.72
CA TYR A 97 -12.05 -14.99 -4.87
C TYR A 97 -12.74 -13.83 -4.16
N PHE A 98 -11.95 -12.91 -3.58
CA PHE A 98 -12.49 -11.72 -2.91
C PHE A 98 -12.90 -10.63 -3.91
N GLY A 99 -12.33 -10.64 -5.11
CA GLY A 99 -12.73 -9.79 -6.21
C GLY A 99 -12.38 -8.32 -6.03
N TYR A 100 -12.96 -7.51 -6.88
CA TYR A 100 -12.82 -6.06 -6.92
C TYR A 100 -14.13 -5.44 -7.46
N SER A 101 -14.30 -4.14 -7.31
CA SER A 101 -15.39 -3.39 -7.94
C SER A 101 -14.97 -2.87 -9.33
N GLY A 102 -15.97 -2.70 -10.23
CA GLY A 102 -15.72 -2.21 -11.59
C GLY A 102 -15.38 -3.31 -12.59
N ASP A 103 -14.96 -2.90 -13.80
CA ASP A 103 -14.83 -3.79 -14.96
C ASP A 103 -13.52 -4.56 -14.98
N ARG A 104 -12.48 -4.03 -14.35
CA ARG A 104 -11.17 -4.68 -14.22
C ARG A 104 -10.51 -4.35 -12.89
N VAL A 105 -9.52 -5.14 -12.52
CA VAL A 105 -8.70 -4.82 -11.36
C VAL A 105 -7.79 -3.62 -11.65
N LYS A 106 -7.73 -2.71 -10.68
CA LYS A 106 -6.77 -1.62 -10.58
C LYS A 106 -6.17 -1.70 -9.18
N GLY A 107 -5.12 -2.51 -9.02
CA GLY A 107 -4.68 -2.97 -7.72
C GLY A 107 -3.33 -2.44 -7.26
N LEU A 108 -3.17 -2.35 -5.93
CA LEU A 108 -1.88 -2.12 -5.28
C LEU A 108 -1.50 -3.32 -4.43
N ILE A 109 -0.24 -3.75 -4.51
CA ILE A 109 0.32 -4.82 -3.68
C ILE A 109 1.49 -4.25 -2.87
N PHE A 110 1.36 -4.22 -1.56
CA PHE A 110 2.40 -3.76 -0.65
C PHE A 110 3.29 -4.91 -0.20
N CYS A 111 4.56 -4.87 -0.61
CA CYS A 111 5.58 -5.87 -0.30
C CYS A 111 6.52 -5.40 0.81
N SER A 112 7.26 -6.33 1.39
CA SER A 112 8.25 -6.03 2.44
C SER A 112 9.58 -5.52 1.87
N ARG A 113 9.96 -6.00 0.67
CA ARG A 113 11.24 -5.70 0.02
C ARG A 113 11.05 -5.51 -1.48
N ILE A 114 11.93 -4.73 -2.10
CA ILE A 114 11.85 -4.49 -3.54
C ILE A 114 12.21 -5.74 -4.36
N GLU A 115 13.10 -6.59 -3.85
CA GLU A 115 13.45 -7.86 -4.48
C GLU A 115 12.23 -8.79 -4.52
N GLU A 116 11.46 -8.88 -3.44
CA GLU A 116 10.19 -9.61 -3.37
C GLU A 116 9.20 -9.06 -4.39
N ALA A 117 9.02 -7.74 -4.43
CA ALA A 117 8.10 -7.09 -5.36
C ALA A 117 8.46 -7.38 -6.83
N ARG A 118 9.74 -7.32 -7.19
CA ARG A 118 10.22 -7.61 -8.55
C ARG A 118 10.02 -9.06 -8.95
N GLU A 119 10.38 -9.99 -8.06
CA GLU A 119 10.22 -11.42 -8.32
C GLU A 119 8.74 -11.80 -8.44
N LEU A 120 7.88 -11.30 -7.54
CA LEU A 120 6.44 -11.51 -7.62
C LEU A 120 5.85 -10.91 -8.88
N SER A 121 6.26 -9.70 -9.26
CA SER A 121 5.81 -9.05 -10.50
C SER A 121 6.17 -9.89 -11.72
N ALA A 122 7.40 -10.39 -11.82
CA ALA A 122 7.81 -11.27 -12.91
C ALA A 122 6.94 -12.52 -13.00
N LYS A 123 6.71 -13.19 -11.87
CA LYS A 123 5.87 -14.41 -11.81
C LYS A 123 4.39 -14.14 -12.09
N PHE A 124 3.85 -13.03 -11.63
CA PHE A 124 2.48 -12.63 -12.00
C PHE A 124 2.34 -12.38 -13.50
N ASN A 125 3.34 -11.75 -14.13
CA ASN A 125 3.36 -11.52 -15.56
C ASN A 125 3.46 -12.85 -16.35
N GLU A 126 4.22 -13.83 -15.87
CA GLU A 126 4.25 -15.18 -16.44
C GLU A 126 2.89 -15.90 -16.36
N GLN A 127 2.07 -15.56 -15.37
CA GLN A 127 0.72 -16.08 -15.20
C GLN A 127 -0.35 -15.27 -15.96
N GLY A 128 0.05 -14.26 -16.74
CA GLY A 128 -0.83 -13.48 -17.60
C GLY A 128 -1.41 -12.21 -16.98
N LEU A 129 -1.00 -11.83 -15.77
CA LEU A 129 -1.27 -10.51 -15.22
C LEU A 129 -0.31 -9.48 -15.82
N ARG A 130 -0.66 -8.21 -15.74
CA ARG A 130 0.18 -7.08 -16.18
C ARG A 130 0.58 -6.27 -14.97
N THR A 131 1.82 -6.43 -14.54
CA THR A 131 2.28 -5.86 -13.29
C THR A 131 3.65 -5.20 -13.43
N ILE A 132 3.93 -4.23 -12.57
CA ILE A 132 5.24 -3.60 -12.42
C ILE A 132 5.57 -3.46 -10.93
N ALA A 133 6.85 -3.55 -10.60
CA ALA A 133 7.34 -3.29 -9.25
C ALA A 133 8.05 -1.94 -9.20
N LEU A 134 7.65 -1.09 -8.25
CA LEU A 134 8.19 0.25 -8.04
C LEU A 134 8.68 0.44 -6.60
N SER A 135 9.73 1.24 -6.46
CA SER A 135 10.35 1.59 -5.19
C SER A 135 10.62 3.10 -5.06
N GLY A 136 11.12 3.52 -3.93
CA GLY A 136 11.56 4.89 -3.72
C GLY A 136 12.71 5.35 -4.62
N ALA A 137 13.46 4.41 -5.22
CA ALA A 137 14.56 4.71 -6.14
C ALA A 137 14.12 5.02 -7.58
N ASP A 138 12.87 4.68 -7.94
CA ASP A 138 12.33 4.95 -9.27
C ASP A 138 11.96 6.43 -9.42
N SER A 139 12.08 6.97 -10.64
CA SER A 139 11.82 8.39 -10.90
C SER A 139 10.32 8.73 -10.74
N GLU A 140 10.03 10.03 -10.61
CA GLU A 140 8.65 10.50 -10.55
C GLU A 140 7.91 10.24 -11.87
N GLU A 141 8.61 10.35 -12.99
CA GLU A 141 8.06 10.07 -14.30
C GLU A 141 7.65 8.60 -14.44
N ALA A 142 8.51 7.67 -14.01
CA ALA A 142 8.20 6.23 -14.06
C ALA A 142 7.00 5.86 -13.17
N ARG A 143 6.86 6.54 -12.01
CA ARG A 143 5.70 6.36 -11.14
C ARG A 143 4.43 6.92 -11.75
N ALA A 144 4.52 8.11 -12.37
CA ALA A 144 3.39 8.75 -13.04
C ALA A 144 2.90 7.90 -14.23
N GLU A 145 3.81 7.38 -15.05
CA GLU A 145 3.51 6.48 -16.16
C GLU A 145 2.81 5.19 -15.66
N ALA A 146 3.32 4.58 -14.59
CA ALA A 146 2.71 3.39 -14.04
C ALA A 146 1.28 3.64 -13.50
N ILE A 147 1.05 4.81 -12.88
CA ILE A 147 -0.29 5.22 -12.43
C ILE A 147 -1.22 5.42 -13.64
N GLU A 148 -0.77 6.11 -14.68
CA GLU A 148 -1.54 6.30 -15.91
C GLU A 148 -1.95 4.96 -16.52
N ARG A 149 -1.01 4.00 -16.63
CA ARG A 149 -1.28 2.65 -17.12
C ARG A 149 -2.21 1.85 -16.19
N LEU A 150 -2.14 2.06 -14.87
CA LEU A 150 -3.05 1.41 -13.93
C LEU A 150 -4.47 1.96 -14.04
N THR A 151 -4.63 3.26 -14.25
CA THR A 151 -5.93 3.95 -14.23
C THR A 151 -6.59 4.09 -15.58
N MET A 152 -5.85 3.86 -16.69
CA MET A 152 -6.37 4.04 -18.05
C MET A 152 -7.64 3.23 -18.32
N ASP A 153 -8.51 3.78 -19.16
CA ASP A 153 -9.66 3.07 -19.70
C ASP A 153 -9.21 2.13 -20.81
N VAL A 154 -9.40 0.84 -20.59
CA VAL A 154 -9.00 -0.20 -21.53
C VAL A 154 -10.10 -0.41 -22.57
N GLN A 155 -9.79 -0.20 -23.84
CA GLN A 155 -10.71 -0.42 -24.96
C GLN A 155 -10.35 -1.66 -25.78
N SER A 156 -9.11 -2.13 -25.66
CA SER A 156 -8.61 -3.29 -26.38
C SER A 156 -7.61 -4.07 -25.53
N SER A 157 -7.43 -5.36 -25.87
CA SER A 157 -6.41 -6.19 -25.21
C SER A 157 -4.97 -5.80 -25.60
N GLU A 158 -4.80 -4.94 -26.58
CA GLU A 158 -3.51 -4.40 -27.02
C GLU A 158 -3.08 -3.16 -26.22
N ASP A 159 -4.00 -2.56 -25.44
CA ASP A 159 -3.69 -1.43 -24.59
C ASP A 159 -2.67 -1.79 -23.54
N ASP A 160 -1.72 -0.90 -23.27
CA ASP A 160 -0.62 -1.11 -22.31
C ASP A 160 -1.05 -0.76 -20.88
N TYR A 161 -2.09 -1.42 -20.39
CA TYR A 161 -2.58 -1.23 -19.02
C TYR A 161 -1.86 -2.13 -18.00
N LEU A 162 -1.98 -1.75 -16.74
CA LEU A 162 -1.53 -2.56 -15.61
C LEU A 162 -2.73 -3.04 -14.78
N ASP A 163 -2.63 -4.30 -14.29
CA ASP A 163 -3.56 -4.85 -13.30
C ASP A 163 -3.13 -4.47 -11.89
N TYR A 164 -1.81 -4.54 -11.61
CA TYR A 164 -1.26 -4.21 -10.30
C TYR A 164 0.06 -3.45 -10.39
N ILE A 165 0.25 -2.57 -9.42
CA ILE A 165 1.57 -2.04 -9.06
C ILE A 165 1.99 -2.68 -7.74
N LEU A 166 3.15 -3.35 -7.73
CA LEU A 166 3.78 -3.86 -6.53
C LEU A 166 4.73 -2.80 -5.98
N THR A 167 4.70 -2.55 -4.69
CA THR A 167 5.43 -1.42 -4.12
C THR A 167 5.97 -1.69 -2.72
N VAL A 168 7.02 -0.95 -2.36
CA VAL A 168 7.61 -0.94 -1.02
C VAL A 168 7.73 0.52 -0.57
N ASP A 169 7.05 0.87 0.51
CA ASP A 169 7.07 2.17 1.19
C ASP A 169 6.73 3.42 0.34
N ILE A 170 6.47 3.27 -0.96
CA ILE A 170 5.91 4.32 -1.81
C ILE A 170 4.40 4.13 -1.96
N PHE A 171 3.70 5.17 -2.40
CA PHE A 171 2.24 5.23 -2.44
C PHE A 171 1.53 5.09 -1.08
N SER A 172 2.28 5.00 0.02
CA SER A 172 1.70 5.06 1.37
C SER A 172 1.28 6.48 1.73
N GLU A 173 2.01 7.50 1.24
CA GLU A 173 1.72 8.91 1.46
C GLU A 173 1.82 9.72 0.15
N GLY A 174 1.03 10.79 0.05
CA GLY A 174 1.21 11.85 -0.96
C GLY A 174 0.71 11.57 -2.36
N THR A 175 0.46 10.32 -2.77
CA THR A 175 -0.04 10.00 -4.11
C THR A 175 -1.53 9.73 -4.07
N ASP A 176 -2.30 10.39 -4.90
CA ASP A 176 -3.74 10.19 -5.04
C ASP A 176 -4.05 9.31 -6.24
N ILE A 177 -4.41 8.05 -6.01
CA ILE A 177 -4.89 7.12 -7.03
C ILE A 177 -6.32 6.74 -6.65
N VAL A 178 -7.29 7.53 -7.10
CA VAL A 178 -8.70 7.38 -6.72
C VAL A 178 -9.30 6.06 -7.19
N GLU A 179 -8.82 5.53 -8.32
CA GLU A 179 -9.41 4.38 -9.01
C GLU A 179 -8.95 3.01 -8.50
N VAL A 180 -8.12 2.96 -7.45
CA VAL A 180 -7.69 1.68 -6.86
C VAL A 180 -8.90 0.96 -6.25
N ASN A 181 -9.17 -0.26 -6.73
CA ASN A 181 -10.30 -1.07 -6.32
C ASN A 181 -9.93 -2.38 -5.61
N GLN A 182 -8.62 -2.66 -5.50
CA GLN A 182 -8.13 -3.78 -4.69
C GLN A 182 -6.76 -3.45 -4.08
N VAL A 183 -6.60 -3.70 -2.79
CA VAL A 183 -5.33 -3.52 -2.08
C VAL A 183 -4.94 -4.83 -1.41
N ILE A 184 -3.73 -5.30 -1.69
CA ILE A 184 -3.17 -6.52 -1.10
C ILE A 184 -1.97 -6.14 -0.25
N MET A 185 -2.01 -6.49 1.03
CA MET A 185 -0.95 -6.21 1.99
C MET A 185 -0.19 -7.50 2.28
N LEU A 186 0.96 -7.70 1.64
CA LEU A 186 1.84 -8.84 1.87
C LEU A 186 2.85 -8.57 2.99
N ARG A 187 2.99 -7.30 3.37
CA ARG A 187 3.87 -6.86 4.44
C ARG A 187 3.14 -6.94 5.79
N PRO A 188 3.60 -7.75 6.74
CA PRO A 188 3.12 -7.64 8.11
C PRO A 188 3.53 -6.26 8.65
N THR A 189 2.56 -5.50 9.16
CA THR A 189 2.83 -4.23 9.81
C THR A 189 2.33 -4.25 11.24
N GLN A 190 3.19 -3.88 12.19
CA GLN A 190 2.80 -3.65 13.59
C GLN A 190 2.38 -2.20 13.82
N SER A 191 2.58 -1.32 12.83
CA SER A 191 2.19 0.08 12.92
C SER A 191 0.76 0.28 12.43
N PRO A 192 -0.19 0.65 13.31
CA PRO A 192 -1.55 1.03 12.91
C PRO A 192 -1.57 2.16 11.89
N ILE A 193 -0.60 3.08 11.98
CA ILE A 193 -0.45 4.21 11.07
C ILE A 193 -0.19 3.73 9.64
N VAL A 194 0.81 2.86 9.46
CA VAL A 194 1.14 2.30 8.13
C VAL A 194 -0.03 1.50 7.58
N PHE A 195 -0.71 0.71 8.43
CA PHE A 195 -1.90 -0.04 8.04
C PHE A 195 -3.01 0.87 7.51
N ILE A 196 -3.36 1.95 8.24
CA ILE A 196 -4.39 2.90 7.84
C ILE A 196 -3.99 3.64 6.55
N GLN A 197 -2.72 4.00 6.39
CA GLN A 197 -2.22 4.66 5.18
C GLN A 197 -2.35 3.77 3.95
N GLN A 198 -2.01 2.49 4.06
CA GLN A 198 -2.16 1.52 2.98
C GLN A 198 -3.63 1.24 2.66
N LEU A 199 -4.45 1.04 3.69
CA LEU A 199 -5.90 0.86 3.55
C LEU A 199 -6.56 2.08 2.87
N GLY A 200 -6.13 3.28 3.25
CA GLY A 200 -6.61 4.54 2.69
C GLY A 200 -6.43 4.68 1.18
N ARG A 201 -5.65 3.81 0.53
CA ARG A 201 -5.52 3.80 -0.94
C ARG A 201 -6.69 3.15 -1.64
N GLY A 202 -7.38 2.22 -1.00
CA GLY A 202 -8.51 1.49 -1.58
C GLY A 202 -9.90 1.99 -1.15
N VAL A 203 -9.99 3.09 -0.38
CA VAL A 203 -11.27 3.58 0.17
C VAL A 203 -11.67 4.97 -0.34
N ARG A 204 -11.10 5.41 -1.44
CA ARG A 204 -11.39 6.72 -2.04
C ARG A 204 -12.63 6.68 -2.93
N LYS A 205 -13.33 7.84 -3.00
CA LYS A 205 -14.43 8.10 -3.93
C LYS A 205 -13.95 8.89 -5.12
#